data_b87506a7228d03cd2a2921002479db21
#
_entry.id   b87506a7228d03cd2a2921002479db21
#
_cell.length_a   1.000
_cell.length_b   1.000
_cell.length_c   1.000
_cell.angle_alpha   90.00
_cell.angle_beta   90.00
_cell.angle_gamma   90.00
#
_symmetry.space_group_name_H-M   'P 1'
#
loop_
_entity.id
_entity.type
_entity.pdbx_description
1 polymer ?
#
loop_
_entity_poly.entity_id
_entity_poly.type
_entity_poly.pdbx_seq_one_letter_code
_entity_poly.pdbx_strand_id
1 'polypeptide(L)'
;MKRYSLSLRLGGVLLGLMCSAAQAESLTLTQTLAAAERYSAELSANRNEAQALDAMADSARQLPDPKLKFGIENVPVQGNNDRRLTREGMTMQRIGIMQQYVSAEKRDRKADTLLAEAQSVSAKSAVVRANLQRDTAQAWLDLALSQQALQTARKLLAETERQQGAQRASVGTGNAAPDSVLAFRVGLSTMRDKVTLAERDVQLAQTRLTQLTGQDVSAVSGELPRYQRLPADEKTLEQGIVQHPDIVAAASMANSAKARSAESAIAAIPDVEVEVWYGRRAEGYEDMAGVMFTVDLPLFQSHRQDKDHAADVSRTMQANDQLALAERDHAAQLHSLIAEYNAAQTLWMRQRDDVLPLVRQRATLLAAQYRSGQSDLSALLEARRNVLDSELAVNQAEKEMAQKWAAIRWLIPQELR
;
A
#
# COMPACT_ATOMS: atom_id res chain seq x y z
N MET A 1 -37.36 9.79 65.45
CA MET A 1 -36.23 8.82 65.63
C MET A 1 -36.48 7.58 64.81
N LYS A 2 -35.86 7.42 63.68
CA LYS A 2 -35.74 6.14 62.94
C LYS A 2 -34.32 6.08 62.30
N ARG A 3 -33.54 5.17 62.86
CA ARG A 3 -32.17 4.87 62.41
C ARG A 3 -32.27 4.02 61.17
N TYR A 4 -31.63 4.44 60.03
CA TYR A 4 -31.37 3.59 58.89
C TYR A 4 -29.88 3.14 58.90
N SER A 5 -29.69 1.86 59.07
CA SER A 5 -28.39 1.21 58.98
C SER A 5 -27.99 1.02 57.49
N LEU A 6 -26.86 1.59 57.11
CA LEU A 6 -26.27 1.46 55.77
C LEU A 6 -25.35 0.24 55.77
N SER A 7 -25.79 -0.86 55.17
CA SER A 7 -24.96 -2.05 54.94
C SER A 7 -24.08 -1.86 53.68
N LEU A 8 -22.80 -1.67 53.90
CA LEU A 8 -21.74 -1.60 52.88
C LEU A 8 -21.50 -3.00 52.32
N ARG A 9 -21.98 -3.32 51.15
CA ARG A 9 -21.59 -4.52 50.42
C ARG A 9 -20.34 -4.22 49.56
N LEU A 10 -19.19 -4.71 50.00
CA LEU A 10 -17.93 -4.79 49.25
C LEU A 10 -18.10 -5.84 48.16
N GLY A 11 -18.39 -5.43 46.95
CA GLY A 11 -18.34 -6.26 45.76
C GLY A 11 -16.93 -6.20 45.16
N GLY A 12 -16.11 -7.23 45.42
CA GLY A 12 -14.80 -7.38 44.79
C GLY A 12 -14.95 -7.61 43.28
N VAL A 13 -14.57 -6.63 42.47
CA VAL A 13 -14.38 -6.81 41.04
C VAL A 13 -13.03 -7.49 40.82
N LEU A 14 -13.06 -8.80 40.61
CA LEU A 14 -11.91 -9.55 40.07
C LEU A 14 -11.72 -9.14 38.62
N LEU A 15 -10.82 -8.19 38.37
CA LEU A 15 -10.32 -7.89 37.03
C LEU A 15 -9.40 -9.05 36.62
N GLY A 16 -9.96 -10.04 35.93
CA GLY A 16 -9.19 -11.07 35.25
C GLY A 16 -8.37 -10.42 34.12
N LEU A 17 -7.08 -10.15 34.36
CA LEU A 17 -6.12 -9.92 33.31
C LEU A 17 -6.05 -11.22 32.48
N MET A 18 -6.82 -11.31 31.41
CA MET A 18 -6.50 -12.21 30.31
C MET A 18 -5.22 -11.68 29.65
N CYS A 19 -4.07 -12.11 30.14
CA CYS A 19 -2.87 -12.14 29.34
C CYS A 19 -3.16 -13.07 28.15
N SER A 20 -3.62 -12.52 27.03
CA SER A 20 -3.51 -13.17 25.75
C SER A 20 -2.02 -13.35 25.52
N ALA A 21 -1.50 -14.54 25.84
CA ALA A 21 -0.22 -14.95 25.32
C ALA A 21 -0.32 -14.78 23.81
N ALA A 22 0.39 -13.81 23.25
CA ALA A 22 0.57 -13.69 21.82
C ALA A 22 1.28 -14.96 21.37
N GLN A 23 0.51 -16.00 21.06
CA GLN A 23 1.02 -17.16 20.36
C GLN A 23 1.43 -16.64 19.00
N ALA A 24 2.72 -16.69 18.73
CA ALA A 24 3.29 -16.43 17.42
C ALA A 24 2.58 -17.35 16.42
N GLU A 25 1.70 -16.77 15.61
CA GLU A 25 0.74 -17.51 14.79
C GLU A 25 1.41 -17.89 13.48
N SER A 26 1.26 -19.15 13.08
CA SER A 26 1.66 -19.57 11.75
C SER A 26 0.54 -19.25 10.78
N LEU A 27 0.77 -18.33 9.83
CA LEU A 27 -0.24 -17.84 8.89
C LEU A 27 -0.09 -18.50 7.52
N THR A 28 -1.23 -18.88 6.92
CA THR A 28 -1.28 -19.24 5.50
C THR A 28 -1.13 -18.00 4.63
N LEU A 29 -0.76 -18.18 3.35
CA LEU A 29 -0.64 -17.07 2.41
C LEU A 29 -1.93 -16.22 2.34
N THR A 30 -3.09 -16.86 2.24
CA THR A 30 -4.39 -16.16 2.18
C THR A 30 -4.68 -15.36 3.45
N GLN A 31 -4.41 -15.95 4.63
CA GLN A 31 -4.57 -15.25 5.91
C GLN A 31 -3.63 -14.05 6.02
N THR A 32 -2.38 -14.20 5.57
CA THR A 32 -1.38 -13.14 5.59
C THR A 32 -1.78 -11.97 4.68
N LEU A 33 -2.25 -12.26 3.47
CA LEU A 33 -2.77 -11.24 2.54
C LEU A 33 -3.96 -10.48 3.15
N ALA A 34 -4.93 -11.21 3.72
CA ALA A 34 -6.09 -10.59 4.38
C ALA A 34 -5.71 -9.77 5.61
N ALA A 35 -4.70 -10.19 6.39
CA ALA A 35 -4.18 -9.43 7.52
C ALA A 35 -3.51 -8.12 7.04
N ALA A 36 -2.70 -8.18 6.00
CA ALA A 36 -2.04 -7.01 5.42
C ALA A 36 -3.05 -5.98 4.89
N GLU A 37 -4.09 -6.42 4.16
CA GLU A 37 -5.13 -5.50 3.68
C GLU A 37 -5.91 -4.83 4.81
N ARG A 38 -6.20 -5.55 5.90
CA ARG A 38 -6.87 -4.98 7.07
C ARG A 38 -6.00 -4.00 7.84
N TYR A 39 -4.70 -4.25 7.90
CA TYR A 39 -3.73 -3.42 8.62
C TYR A 39 -3.30 -2.19 7.82
N SER A 40 -3.50 -2.17 6.51
CA SER A 40 -3.04 -1.09 5.63
C SER A 40 -3.72 0.23 5.93
N ALA A 41 -2.98 1.16 6.50
CA ALA A 41 -3.43 2.53 6.73
C ALA A 41 -3.68 3.28 5.41
N GLU A 42 -2.92 2.98 4.36
CA GLU A 42 -3.07 3.61 3.04
C GLU A 42 -4.39 3.22 2.36
N LEU A 43 -4.79 1.94 2.43
CA LEU A 43 -6.10 1.52 1.94
C LEU A 43 -7.24 2.17 2.72
N SER A 44 -7.08 2.34 4.03
CA SER A 44 -8.05 3.04 4.87
C SER A 44 -8.12 4.53 4.54
N ALA A 45 -6.98 5.19 4.33
CA ALA A 45 -6.91 6.60 3.95
C ALA A 45 -7.61 6.85 2.61
N ASN A 46 -7.31 6.06 1.57
CA ASN A 46 -7.94 6.18 0.26
C ASN A 46 -9.47 5.96 0.33
N ARG A 47 -9.94 5.03 1.16
CA ARG A 47 -11.38 4.82 1.37
C ARG A 47 -12.04 6.05 1.99
N ASN A 48 -11.44 6.62 3.02
CA ASN A 48 -11.95 7.81 3.68
C ASN A 48 -11.93 9.03 2.74
N GLU A 49 -10.91 9.17 1.91
CA GLU A 49 -10.83 10.23 0.89
C GLU A 49 -11.93 10.10 -0.15
N ALA A 50 -12.17 8.90 -0.69
CA ALA A 50 -13.27 8.67 -1.63
C ALA A 50 -14.63 9.00 -0.99
N GLN A 51 -14.87 8.57 0.25
CA GLN A 51 -16.11 8.91 1.00
C GLN A 51 -16.25 10.42 1.24
N ALA A 52 -15.14 11.13 1.50
CA ALA A 52 -15.17 12.58 1.65
C ALA A 52 -15.56 13.27 0.35
N LEU A 53 -15.01 12.83 -0.79
CA LEU A 53 -15.37 13.36 -2.11
C LEU A 53 -16.83 13.06 -2.47
N ASP A 54 -17.36 11.87 -2.17
CA ASP A 54 -18.77 11.55 -2.35
C ASP A 54 -19.67 12.48 -1.53
N ALA A 55 -19.35 12.71 -0.26
CA ALA A 55 -20.10 13.64 0.60
C ALA A 55 -20.00 15.09 0.08
N MET A 56 -18.84 15.50 -0.44
CA MET A 56 -18.66 16.80 -1.07
C MET A 56 -19.48 16.93 -2.36
N ALA A 57 -19.62 15.86 -3.14
CA ALA A 57 -20.46 15.85 -4.34
C ALA A 57 -21.95 16.05 -4.02
N ASP A 58 -22.43 15.40 -2.94
CA ASP A 58 -23.79 15.60 -2.45
C ASP A 58 -24.02 17.05 -1.97
N SER A 59 -23.05 17.63 -1.27
CA SER A 59 -23.08 19.04 -0.86
C SER A 59 -23.07 19.99 -2.07
N ALA A 60 -22.26 19.69 -3.09
CA ALA A 60 -22.14 20.54 -4.28
C ALA A 60 -23.44 20.66 -5.09
N ARG A 61 -24.35 19.69 -4.99
CA ARG A 61 -25.68 19.74 -5.60
C ARG A 61 -26.64 20.70 -4.91
N GLN A 62 -26.34 21.10 -3.68
CA GLN A 62 -27.20 22.01 -2.91
C GLN A 62 -26.91 23.47 -3.30
N LEU A 63 -27.90 24.33 -3.07
CA LEU A 63 -27.66 25.77 -3.14
C LEU A 63 -26.79 26.21 -1.95
N PRO A 64 -25.95 27.25 -2.14
CA PRO A 64 -25.26 27.87 -1.01
C PRO A 64 -26.23 28.32 0.09
N ASP A 65 -25.82 28.32 1.35
CA ASP A 65 -26.64 28.77 2.47
C ASP A 65 -27.06 30.23 2.31
N PRO A 66 -28.30 30.58 2.71
CA PRO A 66 -28.75 31.97 2.74
C PRO A 66 -27.91 32.79 3.73
N LYS A 67 -27.62 34.03 3.36
CA LYS A 67 -26.84 34.96 4.19
C LYS A 67 -27.78 35.96 4.87
N LEU A 68 -27.71 36.06 6.18
CA LEU A 68 -28.35 37.14 6.94
C LEU A 68 -27.44 38.38 6.88
N LYS A 69 -27.99 39.50 6.37
CA LYS A 69 -27.34 40.80 6.36
C LYS A 69 -28.00 41.73 7.36
N PHE A 70 -27.22 42.42 8.12
CA PHE A 70 -27.73 43.46 9.02
C PHE A 70 -26.71 44.60 9.13
N GLY A 71 -27.18 45.83 9.23
CA GLY A 71 -26.28 46.96 9.30
C GLY A 71 -27.05 48.26 9.47
N ILE A 72 -26.32 49.39 9.52
CA ILE A 72 -26.82 50.74 9.46
C ILE A 72 -26.27 51.39 8.22
N GLU A 73 -27.15 51.92 7.37
CA GLU A 73 -26.78 52.50 6.12
C GLU A 73 -27.07 54.02 6.09
N ASN A 74 -26.35 54.74 5.26
CA ASN A 74 -26.52 56.17 5.04
C ASN A 74 -26.38 57.05 6.28
N VAL A 75 -25.41 56.71 7.14
CA VAL A 75 -25.06 57.52 8.29
C VAL A 75 -24.36 58.80 7.82
N PRO A 76 -24.83 60.00 8.09
CA PRO A 76 -24.17 61.23 7.70
C PRO A 76 -22.81 61.36 8.40
N VAL A 77 -21.79 61.71 7.65
CA VAL A 77 -20.38 61.88 8.16
C VAL A 77 -19.95 63.33 8.28
N GLN A 78 -20.85 64.25 7.93
CA GLN A 78 -20.63 65.73 8.08
C GLN A 78 -21.97 66.48 8.10
N GLY A 79 -21.95 67.72 8.54
CA GLY A 79 -23.14 68.57 8.68
C GLY A 79 -23.84 68.48 10.04
N ASN A 80 -25.02 69.06 10.18
CA ASN A 80 -25.73 69.22 11.46
C ASN A 80 -26.20 67.83 12.05
N ASN A 81 -26.27 66.82 11.22
CA ASN A 81 -26.64 65.45 11.61
C ASN A 81 -25.47 64.46 11.59
N ASP A 82 -24.23 65.00 11.61
CA ASP A 82 -23.03 64.15 11.62
C ASP A 82 -23.09 63.04 12.71
N ARG A 83 -22.90 61.79 12.29
CA ARG A 83 -22.88 60.56 13.07
C ARG A 83 -24.11 60.32 13.94
N ARG A 84 -25.26 60.93 13.59
CA ARG A 84 -26.52 60.70 14.29
C ARG A 84 -27.38 59.68 13.58
N LEU A 85 -27.68 58.57 14.29
CA LEU A 85 -28.36 57.39 13.70
C LEU A 85 -29.87 57.55 13.59
N THR A 86 -30.49 58.58 14.23
CA THR A 86 -31.95 58.68 14.37
C THR A 86 -32.52 60.01 13.91
N ARG A 87 -31.73 60.92 13.34
CA ARG A 87 -32.21 62.25 12.92
C ARG A 87 -32.28 62.48 11.42
N GLU A 88 -31.53 61.64 10.68
CA GLU A 88 -31.49 61.79 9.22
C GLU A 88 -32.49 60.83 8.57
N GLY A 89 -33.35 61.34 7.74
CA GLY A 89 -34.39 60.53 7.08
C GLY A 89 -33.86 59.46 6.13
N MET A 90 -32.61 59.56 5.72
CA MET A 90 -31.97 58.54 4.88
C MET A 90 -31.22 57.47 5.67
N THR A 91 -30.88 57.73 6.93
CA THR A 91 -30.23 56.74 7.81
C THR A 91 -31.22 55.64 8.17
N MET A 92 -30.88 54.40 7.87
CA MET A 92 -31.73 53.27 8.15
C MET A 92 -30.98 52.11 8.81
N GLN A 93 -31.64 51.42 9.72
CA GLN A 93 -31.22 50.15 10.24
C GLN A 93 -31.80 49.07 9.34
N ARG A 94 -30.94 48.33 8.63
CA ARG A 94 -31.33 47.35 7.63
C ARG A 94 -31.13 45.93 8.13
N ILE A 95 -32.10 45.06 7.88
CA ILE A 95 -32.00 43.62 7.96
C ILE A 95 -32.48 43.00 6.68
N GLY A 96 -31.77 42.00 6.18
CA GLY A 96 -32.09 41.34 4.94
C GLY A 96 -31.59 39.90 4.88
N ILE A 97 -32.20 39.13 4.02
CA ILE A 97 -31.75 37.76 3.67
C ILE A 97 -31.39 37.76 2.20
N MET A 98 -30.17 37.25 1.93
CA MET A 98 -29.67 37.09 0.58
C MET A 98 -29.46 35.61 0.27
N GLN A 99 -29.98 35.15 -0.85
CA GLN A 99 -29.79 33.83 -1.43
C GLN A 99 -29.04 33.93 -2.74
N GLN A 100 -27.91 33.23 -2.83
CA GLN A 100 -27.20 33.03 -4.09
C GLN A 100 -27.83 31.84 -4.82
N TYR A 101 -28.16 32.02 -6.07
CA TYR A 101 -28.65 31.01 -6.99
C TYR A 101 -27.55 30.66 -7.99
N VAL A 102 -26.89 29.52 -7.76
CA VAL A 102 -25.99 28.87 -8.73
C VAL A 102 -26.84 27.95 -9.60
N SER A 103 -26.67 28.01 -10.93
CA SER A 103 -27.47 27.19 -11.83
C SER A 103 -27.37 25.69 -11.53
N ALA A 104 -28.44 24.93 -11.75
CA ALA A 104 -28.43 23.48 -11.51
C ALA A 104 -27.31 22.80 -12.31
N GLU A 105 -27.12 23.22 -13.58
CA GLU A 105 -26.07 22.68 -14.43
C GLU A 105 -24.65 22.86 -13.82
N LYS A 106 -24.33 24.05 -13.29
CA LYS A 106 -23.04 24.29 -12.63
C LYS A 106 -22.87 23.40 -11.39
N ARG A 107 -23.92 23.24 -10.59
CA ARG A 107 -23.91 22.39 -9.40
C ARG A 107 -23.73 20.90 -9.75
N ASP A 108 -24.45 20.45 -10.79
CA ASP A 108 -24.36 19.07 -11.27
C ASP A 108 -22.95 18.79 -11.85
N ARG A 109 -22.38 19.69 -12.68
CA ARG A 109 -21.02 19.54 -13.19
C ARG A 109 -19.97 19.51 -12.09
N LYS A 110 -20.15 20.34 -11.07
CA LYS A 110 -19.27 20.33 -9.89
C LYS A 110 -19.34 18.99 -9.14
N ALA A 111 -20.56 18.48 -8.94
CA ALA A 111 -20.77 17.17 -8.33
C ALA A 111 -20.18 16.03 -9.21
N ASP A 112 -20.35 16.07 -10.52
CA ASP A 112 -19.78 15.11 -11.47
C ASP A 112 -18.24 15.09 -11.41
N THR A 113 -17.60 16.26 -11.26
CA THR A 113 -16.16 16.37 -11.09
C THR A 113 -15.72 15.67 -9.80
N LEU A 114 -16.38 15.94 -8.67
CA LEU A 114 -16.07 15.33 -7.38
C LEU A 114 -16.30 13.82 -7.38
N LEU A 115 -17.36 13.32 -8.02
CA LEU A 115 -17.60 11.88 -8.19
C LEU A 115 -16.53 11.22 -9.06
N ALA A 116 -16.09 11.89 -10.14
CA ALA A 116 -15.01 11.39 -10.97
C ALA A 116 -13.67 11.35 -10.21
N GLU A 117 -13.42 12.34 -9.34
CA GLU A 117 -12.28 12.35 -8.43
C GLU A 117 -12.37 11.20 -7.41
N ALA A 118 -13.54 10.93 -6.81
CA ALA A 118 -13.77 9.80 -5.90
C ALA A 118 -13.49 8.45 -6.60
N GLN A 119 -13.94 8.31 -7.86
CA GLN A 119 -13.65 7.11 -8.66
C GLN A 119 -12.14 6.97 -8.93
N SER A 120 -11.44 8.07 -9.19
CA SER A 120 -9.98 8.06 -9.39
C SER A 120 -9.23 7.62 -8.12
N VAL A 121 -9.65 8.10 -6.94
CA VAL A 121 -9.10 7.65 -5.64
C VAL A 121 -9.40 6.16 -5.40
N SER A 122 -10.60 5.70 -5.74
CA SER A 122 -10.97 4.29 -5.63
C SER A 122 -10.13 3.39 -6.56
N ALA A 123 -9.88 3.84 -7.80
CA ALA A 123 -8.99 3.14 -8.73
C ALA A 123 -7.54 3.10 -8.23
N LYS A 124 -7.03 4.20 -7.67
CA LYS A 124 -5.72 4.25 -7.00
C LYS A 124 -5.64 3.27 -5.82
N SER A 125 -6.73 3.09 -5.08
CA SER A 125 -6.80 2.09 -4.00
C SER A 125 -6.59 0.66 -4.50
N ALA A 126 -7.02 0.33 -5.73
CA ALA A 126 -6.74 -0.96 -6.35
C ALA A 126 -5.24 -1.15 -6.67
N VAL A 127 -4.54 -0.09 -7.07
CA VAL A 127 -3.07 -0.10 -7.25
C VAL A 127 -2.36 -0.41 -5.93
N VAL A 128 -2.73 0.30 -4.86
CA VAL A 128 -2.17 0.07 -3.52
C VAL A 128 -2.41 -1.36 -3.06
N ARG A 129 -3.60 -1.89 -3.28
CA ARG A 129 -3.94 -3.28 -2.95
C ARG A 129 -3.10 -4.29 -3.72
N ALA A 130 -2.93 -4.13 -5.04
CA ALA A 130 -2.13 -5.03 -5.86
C ALA A 130 -0.67 -5.06 -5.40
N ASN A 131 -0.09 -3.89 -5.15
CA ASN A 131 1.27 -3.77 -4.63
C ASN A 131 1.40 -4.41 -3.25
N LEU A 132 0.46 -4.16 -2.34
CA LEU A 132 0.44 -4.74 -1.00
C LEU A 132 0.33 -6.27 -1.05
N GLN A 133 -0.56 -6.82 -1.89
CA GLN A 133 -0.71 -8.27 -2.08
C GLN A 133 0.58 -8.88 -2.63
N ARG A 134 1.19 -8.27 -3.65
CA ARG A 134 2.48 -8.71 -4.21
C ARG A 134 3.57 -8.72 -3.13
N ASP A 135 3.78 -7.61 -2.45
CA ASP A 135 4.85 -7.45 -1.46
C ASP A 135 4.65 -8.41 -0.28
N THR A 136 3.40 -8.63 0.14
CA THR A 136 3.06 -9.57 1.21
C THR A 136 3.30 -11.02 0.77
N ALA A 137 2.92 -11.38 -0.46
CA ALA A 137 3.15 -12.71 -1.00
C ALA A 137 4.65 -13.00 -1.16
N GLN A 138 5.43 -12.03 -1.63
CA GLN A 138 6.89 -12.15 -1.72
C GLN A 138 7.51 -12.33 -0.34
N ALA A 139 7.10 -11.54 0.66
CA ALA A 139 7.60 -11.67 2.02
C ALA A 139 7.22 -13.01 2.68
N TRP A 140 6.02 -13.53 2.39
CA TRP A 140 5.58 -14.84 2.88
C TRP A 140 6.42 -15.99 2.27
N LEU A 141 6.64 -15.95 0.95
CA LEU A 141 7.50 -16.91 0.25
C LEU A 141 8.95 -16.81 0.72
N ASP A 142 9.43 -15.60 0.97
CA ASP A 142 10.75 -15.35 1.51
C ASP A 142 10.95 -16.00 2.88
N LEU A 143 9.99 -15.86 3.79
CA LEU A 143 10.04 -16.51 5.09
C LEU A 143 9.99 -18.03 4.97
N ALA A 144 9.09 -18.57 4.15
CA ALA A 144 8.95 -20.01 3.93
C ALA A 144 10.27 -20.63 3.46
N LEU A 145 10.87 -20.05 2.41
CA LEU A 145 12.08 -20.56 1.81
C LEU A 145 13.33 -20.30 2.67
N SER A 146 13.40 -19.20 3.40
CA SER A 146 14.47 -18.93 4.35
C SER A 146 14.43 -19.90 5.54
N GLN A 147 13.25 -20.27 6.06
CA GLN A 147 13.11 -21.30 7.09
C GLN A 147 13.57 -22.68 6.60
N GLN A 148 13.26 -23.03 5.36
CA GLN A 148 13.73 -24.27 4.73
C GLN A 148 15.26 -24.27 4.57
N ALA A 149 15.86 -23.15 4.13
CA ALA A 149 17.30 -22.98 4.02
C ALA A 149 18.01 -23.15 5.37
N LEU A 150 17.47 -22.50 6.42
CA LEU A 150 18.00 -22.60 7.79
C LEU A 150 17.93 -24.03 8.31
N GLN A 151 16.83 -24.74 8.10
CA GLN A 151 16.67 -26.14 8.50
C GLN A 151 17.72 -27.02 7.81
N THR A 152 17.94 -26.84 6.51
CA THR A 152 18.94 -27.56 5.73
C THR A 152 20.35 -27.28 6.24
N ALA A 153 20.68 -26.00 6.47
CA ALA A 153 22.00 -25.59 6.97
C ALA A 153 22.29 -26.18 8.37
N ARG A 154 21.31 -26.12 9.28
CA ARG A 154 21.43 -26.71 10.63
C ARG A 154 21.61 -28.23 10.59
N LYS A 155 20.87 -28.93 9.71
CA LYS A 155 20.99 -30.37 9.53
C LYS A 155 22.40 -30.76 9.08
N LEU A 156 22.93 -30.10 8.05
CA LEU A 156 24.26 -30.37 7.49
C LEU A 156 25.36 -30.03 8.51
N LEU A 157 25.24 -28.95 9.26
CA LEU A 157 26.14 -28.60 10.35
C LEU A 157 26.15 -29.70 11.43
N ALA A 158 24.98 -30.11 11.91
CA ALA A 158 24.87 -31.15 12.96
C ALA A 158 25.44 -32.51 12.50
N GLU A 159 25.23 -32.89 11.23
CA GLU A 159 25.84 -34.09 10.65
C GLU A 159 27.37 -34.00 10.62
N THR A 160 27.94 -32.84 10.34
CA THR A 160 29.37 -32.60 10.32
C THR A 160 29.95 -32.57 11.73
N GLU A 161 29.28 -31.96 12.70
CA GLU A 161 29.72 -31.90 14.08
C GLU A 161 29.81 -33.27 14.75
N ARG A 162 28.88 -34.19 14.46
CA ARG A 162 28.94 -35.60 14.99
C ARG A 162 30.25 -36.32 14.65
N GLN A 163 30.96 -35.89 13.61
CA GLN A 163 32.20 -36.50 13.18
C GLN A 163 33.44 -35.98 13.94
N GLN A 164 33.30 -34.92 14.73
CA GLN A 164 34.41 -34.30 15.46
C GLN A 164 35.06 -35.27 16.46
N GLY A 165 34.26 -36.13 17.12
CA GLY A 165 34.77 -37.15 18.04
C GLY A 165 35.64 -38.18 17.36
N ALA A 166 35.19 -38.72 16.23
CA ALA A 166 35.94 -39.68 15.42
C ALA A 166 37.26 -39.07 14.91
N GLN A 167 37.26 -37.79 14.57
CA GLN A 167 38.47 -37.09 14.14
C GLN A 167 39.53 -36.96 15.23
N ARG A 168 39.13 -36.59 16.45
CA ARG A 168 40.08 -36.54 17.58
C ARG A 168 40.68 -37.91 17.89
N ALA A 169 39.88 -38.97 17.80
CA ALA A 169 40.33 -40.32 17.99
C ALA A 169 41.37 -40.75 16.92
N SER A 170 41.13 -40.36 15.64
CA SER A 170 42.03 -40.67 14.54
C SER A 170 43.42 -40.02 14.68
N VAL A 171 43.51 -38.81 15.21
CA VAL A 171 44.80 -38.16 15.52
C VAL A 171 45.48 -38.85 16.70
N GLY A 172 44.74 -39.23 17.74
CA GLY A 172 45.26 -39.95 18.90
C GLY A 172 45.86 -41.32 18.55
N THR A 173 45.38 -41.96 17.48
CA THR A 173 45.91 -43.24 16.98
C THR A 173 47.01 -43.06 15.92
N GLY A 174 47.43 -41.84 15.61
CA GLY A 174 48.46 -41.56 14.59
C GLY A 174 48.00 -41.69 13.16
N ASN A 175 46.71 -41.93 12.92
CA ASN A 175 46.13 -42.10 11.58
C ASN A 175 45.79 -40.78 10.86
N ALA A 176 45.92 -39.62 11.51
CA ALA A 176 45.71 -38.30 10.93
C ALA A 176 46.74 -37.29 11.45
N ALA A 177 47.08 -36.31 10.61
CA ALA A 177 48.03 -35.27 10.97
C ALA A 177 47.38 -34.29 12.02
N PRO A 178 48.14 -33.75 12.99
CA PRO A 178 47.60 -32.83 13.99
C PRO A 178 46.92 -31.57 13.46
N ASP A 179 47.38 -31.04 12.33
CA ASP A 179 46.80 -29.89 11.67
C ASP A 179 45.39 -30.14 11.09
N SER A 180 45.07 -31.43 10.84
CA SER A 180 43.74 -31.83 10.36
C SER A 180 42.61 -31.50 11.36
N VAL A 181 42.88 -31.49 12.68
CA VAL A 181 41.92 -31.05 13.70
C VAL A 181 41.66 -29.55 13.61
N LEU A 182 42.71 -28.78 13.34
CA LEU A 182 42.56 -27.33 13.16
C LEU A 182 41.78 -27.01 11.89
N ALA A 183 42.10 -27.66 10.75
CA ALA A 183 41.36 -27.53 9.51
C ALA A 183 39.86 -27.89 9.69
N PHE A 184 39.57 -28.98 10.45
CA PHE A 184 38.22 -29.37 10.81
C PHE A 184 37.46 -28.25 11.57
N ARG A 185 38.12 -27.68 12.58
CA ARG A 185 37.54 -26.60 13.39
C ARG A 185 37.27 -25.34 12.55
N VAL A 186 38.16 -24.97 11.63
CA VAL A 186 37.95 -23.86 10.68
C VAL A 186 36.75 -24.17 9.79
N GLY A 187 36.67 -25.37 9.23
CA GLY A 187 35.53 -25.77 8.38
C GLY A 187 34.18 -25.70 9.12
N LEU A 188 34.14 -26.19 10.36
CA LEU A 188 32.94 -26.07 11.23
C LEU A 188 32.59 -24.62 11.52
N SER A 189 33.59 -23.75 11.80
CA SER A 189 33.33 -22.32 12.02
C SER A 189 32.68 -21.67 10.79
N THR A 190 33.23 -21.94 9.60
CA THR A 190 32.65 -21.44 8.33
C THR A 190 31.21 -21.93 8.12
N MET A 191 30.90 -23.18 8.47
CA MET A 191 29.54 -23.69 8.40
C MET A 191 28.59 -23.02 9.41
N ARG A 192 29.08 -22.73 10.63
CA ARG A 192 28.34 -21.98 11.65
C ARG A 192 28.02 -20.54 11.15
N ASP A 193 28.97 -19.87 10.49
CA ASP A 193 28.75 -18.57 9.90
C ASP A 193 27.62 -18.61 8.87
N LYS A 194 27.52 -19.67 8.05
CA LYS A 194 26.42 -19.88 7.10
C LYS A 194 25.07 -20.05 7.81
N VAL A 195 25.03 -20.78 8.94
CA VAL A 195 23.82 -20.92 9.76
C VAL A 195 23.41 -19.58 10.35
N THR A 196 24.36 -18.80 10.89
CA THR A 196 24.10 -17.45 11.42
C THR A 196 23.50 -16.52 10.35
N LEU A 197 24.03 -16.57 9.12
CA LEU A 197 23.47 -15.80 8.00
C LEU A 197 22.05 -16.26 7.65
N ALA A 198 21.78 -17.56 7.62
CA ALA A 198 20.44 -18.09 7.39
C ALA A 198 19.45 -17.73 8.52
N GLU A 199 19.91 -17.67 9.78
CA GLU A 199 19.11 -17.18 10.92
C GLU A 199 18.74 -15.71 10.77
N ARG A 200 19.73 -14.89 10.38
CA ARG A 200 19.48 -13.47 10.05
C ARG A 200 18.42 -13.33 8.96
N ASP A 201 18.50 -14.12 7.89
CA ASP A 201 17.57 -14.02 6.75
C ASP A 201 16.15 -14.39 7.16
N VAL A 202 15.95 -15.40 8.02
CA VAL A 202 14.65 -15.71 8.63
C VAL A 202 14.13 -14.53 9.45
N GLN A 203 14.98 -13.93 10.29
CA GLN A 203 14.58 -12.80 11.14
C GLN A 203 14.18 -11.57 10.30
N LEU A 204 14.91 -11.29 9.22
CA LEU A 204 14.57 -10.19 8.31
C LEU A 204 13.21 -10.43 7.62
N ALA A 205 12.97 -11.66 7.14
CA ALA A 205 11.70 -12.04 6.53
C ALA A 205 10.52 -11.96 7.53
N GLN A 206 10.70 -12.40 8.78
CA GLN A 206 9.73 -12.24 9.86
C GLN A 206 9.41 -10.75 10.10
N THR A 207 10.45 -9.92 10.26
CA THR A 207 10.29 -8.47 10.46
C THR A 207 9.50 -7.83 9.32
N ARG A 208 9.77 -8.23 8.07
CA ARG A 208 9.05 -7.72 6.91
C ARG A 208 7.57 -8.10 6.93
N LEU A 209 7.23 -9.35 7.27
CA LEU A 209 5.83 -9.78 7.39
C LEU A 209 5.12 -9.08 8.56
N THR A 210 5.76 -8.95 9.71
CA THR A 210 5.22 -8.21 10.85
C THR A 210 4.93 -6.76 10.47
N GLN A 211 5.83 -6.12 9.72
CA GLN A 211 5.60 -4.75 9.22
C GLN A 211 4.37 -4.66 8.31
N LEU A 212 4.17 -5.64 7.43
CA LEU A 212 3.06 -5.63 6.47
C LEU A 212 1.71 -6.00 7.10
N THR A 213 1.71 -6.92 8.08
CA THR A 213 0.48 -7.48 8.67
C THR A 213 0.09 -6.86 10.01
N GLY A 214 1.04 -6.20 10.70
CA GLY A 214 0.87 -5.73 12.08
C GLY A 214 0.80 -6.86 13.11
N GLN A 215 1.10 -8.11 12.72
CA GLN A 215 1.04 -9.30 13.57
C GLN A 215 2.44 -9.89 13.72
N ASP A 216 2.75 -10.45 14.89
CA ASP A 216 4.01 -11.15 15.11
C ASP A 216 3.97 -12.54 14.46
N VAL A 217 4.59 -12.63 13.27
CA VAL A 217 4.61 -13.84 12.45
C VAL A 217 5.93 -14.56 12.64
N SER A 218 5.94 -15.65 13.42
CA SER A 218 7.15 -16.47 13.65
C SER A 218 7.38 -17.53 12.60
N ALA A 219 6.31 -18.03 11.97
CA ALA A 219 6.36 -19.08 10.96
C ALA A 219 5.22 -18.91 9.96
N VAL A 220 5.37 -19.53 8.80
CA VAL A 220 4.31 -19.66 7.81
C VAL A 220 3.79 -21.08 7.78
N SER A 221 2.52 -21.25 7.39
CA SER A 221 1.84 -22.54 7.31
C SER A 221 1.09 -22.69 5.99
N GLY A 222 0.75 -23.93 5.65
CA GLY A 222 0.06 -24.26 4.40
C GLY A 222 0.98 -24.70 3.27
N GLU A 223 0.39 -25.02 2.14
CA GLU A 223 1.13 -25.44 0.96
C GLU A 223 1.73 -24.24 0.24
N LEU A 224 2.97 -24.40 -0.24
CA LEU A 224 3.59 -23.42 -1.12
C LEU A 224 2.81 -23.34 -2.44
N PRO A 225 2.59 -22.14 -3.00
CA PRO A 225 1.98 -22.02 -4.31
C PRO A 225 2.84 -22.69 -5.38
N ARG A 226 2.22 -23.07 -6.49
CA ARG A 226 2.92 -23.77 -7.60
C ARG A 226 3.73 -22.78 -8.45
N TYR A 227 4.72 -22.13 -7.83
CA TYR A 227 5.58 -21.14 -8.49
C TYR A 227 6.58 -21.71 -9.50
N GLN A 228 6.65 -23.05 -9.67
CA GLN A 228 7.47 -23.69 -10.69
C GLN A 228 6.89 -23.57 -12.13
N ARG A 229 5.69 -22.99 -12.26
CA ARG A 229 5.06 -22.68 -13.55
C ARG A 229 4.48 -21.28 -13.51
N LEU A 230 4.43 -20.61 -14.65
CA LEU A 230 3.75 -19.32 -14.78
C LEU A 230 2.30 -19.43 -14.26
N PRO A 231 1.75 -18.35 -13.67
CA PRO A 231 0.37 -18.33 -13.15
C PRO A 231 -0.69 -18.61 -14.22
N ALA A 232 -0.40 -18.22 -15.48
CA ALA A 232 -1.19 -18.49 -16.67
C ALA A 232 -0.25 -18.51 -17.90
N ASP A 233 -0.77 -18.90 -19.07
CA ASP A 233 -0.02 -18.79 -20.32
C ASP A 233 0.22 -17.32 -20.71
N GLU A 234 1.30 -17.04 -21.42
CA GLU A 234 1.74 -15.68 -21.78
C GLU A 234 0.65 -14.88 -22.48
N LYS A 235 -0.07 -15.51 -23.41
CA LYS A 235 -1.17 -14.85 -24.13
C LYS A 235 -2.31 -14.40 -23.21
N THR A 236 -2.65 -15.21 -22.22
CA THR A 236 -3.66 -14.86 -21.20
C THR A 236 -3.18 -13.72 -20.32
N LEU A 237 -1.88 -13.72 -19.94
CA LEU A 237 -1.27 -12.63 -19.17
C LEU A 237 -1.26 -11.32 -19.96
N GLU A 238 -0.90 -11.36 -21.24
CA GLU A 238 -0.92 -10.20 -22.14
C GLU A 238 -2.34 -9.61 -22.28
N GLN A 239 -3.35 -10.47 -22.49
CA GLN A 239 -4.74 -10.04 -22.58
C GLN A 239 -5.26 -9.42 -21.26
N GLY A 240 -4.76 -9.91 -20.15
CA GLY A 240 -5.12 -9.41 -18.82
C GLY A 240 -4.51 -8.05 -18.47
N ILE A 241 -3.46 -7.62 -19.18
CA ILE A 241 -2.72 -6.40 -18.82
C ILE A 241 -3.58 -5.14 -18.89
N VAL A 242 -4.59 -5.10 -19.75
CA VAL A 242 -5.53 -3.97 -19.85
C VAL A 242 -6.30 -3.74 -18.55
N GLN A 243 -6.43 -4.78 -17.72
CA GLN A 243 -7.06 -4.71 -16.39
C GLN A 243 -6.04 -4.40 -15.28
N HIS A 244 -4.79 -4.06 -15.65
CA HIS A 244 -3.79 -3.68 -14.66
C HIS A 244 -4.27 -2.45 -13.87
N PRO A 245 -4.17 -2.47 -12.51
CA PRO A 245 -4.70 -1.40 -11.67
C PRO A 245 -4.18 -0.01 -12.02
N ASP A 246 -2.90 0.12 -12.41
CA ASP A 246 -2.32 1.40 -12.81
C ASP A 246 -2.93 1.93 -14.11
N ILE A 247 -3.25 1.05 -15.08
CA ILE A 247 -3.92 1.43 -16.32
C ILE A 247 -5.36 1.90 -16.02
N VAL A 248 -6.07 1.16 -15.17
CA VAL A 248 -7.42 1.53 -14.73
C VAL A 248 -7.39 2.85 -13.94
N ALA A 249 -6.39 3.05 -13.09
CA ALA A 249 -6.22 4.31 -12.35
C ALA A 249 -5.90 5.49 -13.30
N ALA A 250 -5.02 5.30 -14.27
CA ALA A 250 -4.72 6.32 -15.29
C ALA A 250 -5.95 6.66 -16.13
N ALA A 251 -6.77 5.68 -16.53
CA ALA A 251 -8.03 5.88 -17.21
C ALA A 251 -9.03 6.67 -16.35
N SER A 252 -9.13 6.35 -15.05
CA SER A 252 -9.97 7.09 -14.10
C SER A 252 -9.50 8.54 -13.91
N MET A 253 -8.19 8.78 -13.88
CA MET A 253 -7.61 10.13 -13.84
C MET A 253 -7.94 10.93 -15.12
N ALA A 254 -7.88 10.30 -16.30
CA ALA A 254 -8.28 10.94 -17.56
C ALA A 254 -9.77 11.30 -17.56
N ASN A 255 -10.64 10.43 -17.01
CA ASN A 255 -12.05 10.70 -16.83
C ASN A 255 -12.32 11.87 -15.86
N SER A 256 -11.58 11.94 -14.75
CA SER A 256 -11.66 13.05 -13.79
C SER A 256 -11.23 14.38 -14.44
N ALA A 257 -10.12 14.39 -15.18
CA ALA A 257 -9.68 15.57 -15.94
C ALA A 257 -10.72 16.02 -16.98
N LYS A 258 -11.38 15.07 -17.67
CA LYS A 258 -12.49 15.34 -18.60
C LYS A 258 -13.71 15.95 -17.91
N ALA A 259 -14.08 15.44 -16.73
CA ALA A 259 -15.18 16.00 -15.94
C ALA A 259 -14.88 17.44 -15.52
N ARG A 260 -13.64 17.72 -15.08
CA ARG A 260 -13.19 19.06 -14.74
C ARG A 260 -13.20 20.02 -15.93
N SER A 261 -12.79 19.55 -17.12
CA SER A 261 -12.90 20.34 -18.35
C SER A 261 -14.35 20.64 -18.72
N ALA A 262 -15.29 19.70 -18.48
CA ALA A 262 -16.71 19.94 -18.70
C ALA A 262 -17.31 20.92 -17.66
N GLU A 263 -16.83 20.95 -16.43
CA GLU A 263 -17.19 21.95 -15.41
C GLU A 263 -16.69 23.34 -15.82
N SER A 264 -15.43 23.48 -16.21
CA SER A 264 -14.85 24.77 -16.62
C SER A 264 -15.45 25.32 -17.91
N ALA A 265 -15.95 24.46 -18.81
CA ALA A 265 -16.64 24.90 -20.06
C ALA A 265 -17.89 25.75 -19.80
N ILE A 266 -18.54 25.56 -18.65
CA ILE A 266 -19.78 26.30 -18.30
C ILE A 266 -19.54 27.36 -17.21
N ALA A 267 -18.28 27.62 -16.84
CA ALA A 267 -17.93 28.57 -15.79
C ALA A 267 -18.40 30.01 -16.08
N ALA A 268 -18.61 30.33 -17.34
CA ALA A 268 -19.13 31.64 -17.75
C ALA A 268 -20.64 31.83 -17.55
N ILE A 269 -21.41 30.81 -17.19
CA ILE A 269 -22.82 30.97 -16.83
C ILE A 269 -22.92 31.90 -15.62
N PRO A 270 -23.67 33.02 -15.66
CA PRO A 270 -23.79 33.94 -14.54
C PRO A 270 -24.48 33.31 -13.33
N ASP A 271 -23.98 33.62 -12.13
CA ASP A 271 -24.72 33.38 -10.93
C ASP A 271 -25.61 34.59 -10.59
N VAL A 272 -26.74 34.35 -9.91
CA VAL A 272 -27.71 35.38 -9.54
C VAL A 272 -27.87 35.37 -8.03
N GLU A 273 -27.76 36.56 -7.44
CA GLU A 273 -28.07 36.73 -6.02
C GLU A 273 -29.37 37.52 -5.86
N VAL A 274 -30.24 37.07 -4.97
CA VAL A 274 -31.50 37.74 -4.67
C VAL A 274 -31.48 38.11 -3.18
N GLU A 275 -31.60 39.37 -2.88
CA GLU A 275 -31.67 39.90 -1.52
C GLU A 275 -33.03 40.53 -1.28
N VAL A 276 -33.70 40.15 -0.23
CA VAL A 276 -34.92 40.81 0.32
C VAL A 276 -34.52 41.45 1.63
N TRP A 277 -34.84 42.74 1.77
CA TRP A 277 -34.46 43.48 2.94
C TRP A 277 -35.57 44.39 3.44
N TYR A 278 -35.53 44.71 4.79
CA TYR A 278 -36.35 45.68 5.46
C TYR A 278 -35.44 46.67 6.19
N GLY A 279 -35.78 47.97 6.07
CA GLY A 279 -35.03 49.05 6.68
C GLY A 279 -35.93 49.92 7.55
N ARG A 280 -35.59 50.02 8.86
CA ARG A 280 -36.24 50.92 9.79
C ARG A 280 -35.53 52.28 9.76
N ARG A 281 -36.30 53.33 9.53
CA ARG A 281 -35.83 54.71 9.47
C ARG A 281 -35.99 55.45 10.79
N ALA A 282 -35.50 56.71 10.84
CA ALA A 282 -35.69 57.59 11.98
C ALA A 282 -37.17 57.90 12.23
N GLU A 283 -37.53 58.30 13.45
CA GLU A 283 -38.91 58.69 13.78
C GLU A 283 -39.42 59.81 12.86
N GLY A 284 -40.64 59.67 12.38
CA GLY A 284 -41.28 60.60 11.45
C GLY A 284 -41.10 60.22 9.98
N TYR A 285 -40.36 59.16 9.66
CA TYR A 285 -40.23 58.63 8.30
C TYR A 285 -40.74 57.21 8.22
N GLU A 286 -41.35 56.83 7.10
CA GLU A 286 -41.88 55.51 6.83
C GLU A 286 -40.73 54.51 6.65
N ASP A 287 -40.87 53.27 7.17
CA ASP A 287 -39.97 52.16 6.98
C ASP A 287 -39.97 51.72 5.51
N MET A 288 -38.86 51.10 5.07
CA MET A 288 -38.68 50.70 3.65
C MET A 288 -38.41 49.20 3.56
N ALA A 289 -38.88 48.63 2.50
CA ALA A 289 -38.51 47.27 2.08
C ALA A 289 -38.10 47.28 0.61
N GLY A 290 -37.23 46.35 0.26
CA GLY A 290 -36.78 46.25 -1.13
C GLY A 290 -36.29 44.84 -1.49
N VAL A 291 -36.20 44.64 -2.77
CA VAL A 291 -35.59 43.46 -3.39
C VAL A 291 -34.43 43.93 -4.28
N MET A 292 -33.28 43.26 -4.13
CA MET A 292 -32.11 43.55 -4.96
C MET A 292 -31.67 42.27 -5.67
N PHE A 293 -31.37 42.41 -6.95
CA PHE A 293 -30.79 41.35 -7.76
C PHE A 293 -29.36 41.74 -8.12
N THR A 294 -28.42 40.82 -7.85
CA THR A 294 -27.01 40.95 -8.27
C THR A 294 -26.72 39.83 -9.26
N VAL A 295 -26.16 40.17 -10.41
CA VAL A 295 -25.82 39.22 -11.48
C VAL A 295 -24.37 39.38 -11.86
N ASP A 296 -23.60 38.29 -11.80
CA ASP A 296 -22.21 38.30 -12.27
C ASP A 296 -22.17 38.41 -13.80
N LEU A 297 -21.40 39.38 -14.32
CA LEU A 297 -21.26 39.58 -15.74
C LEU A 297 -19.88 39.13 -16.23
N PRO A 298 -19.76 38.02 -16.99
CA PRO A 298 -18.50 37.51 -17.50
C PRO A 298 -17.99 38.31 -18.71
N LEU A 299 -17.75 39.60 -18.55
CA LEU A 299 -17.36 40.52 -19.64
C LEU A 299 -15.98 40.21 -20.23
N PHE A 300 -15.10 39.54 -19.47
CA PHE A 300 -13.73 39.20 -19.89
C PHE A 300 -13.56 37.71 -20.13
N GLN A 301 -14.59 37.02 -20.62
CA GLN A 301 -14.62 35.57 -20.79
C GLN A 301 -13.39 35.05 -21.57
N SER A 302 -13.04 35.69 -22.70
CA SER A 302 -11.92 35.30 -23.57
C SER A 302 -10.52 35.38 -22.89
N HIS A 303 -10.41 36.21 -21.86
CA HIS A 303 -9.14 36.39 -21.10
C HIS A 303 -9.11 35.66 -19.78
N ARG A 304 -10.23 35.12 -19.32
CA ARG A 304 -10.37 34.45 -18.01
C ARG A 304 -10.95 33.03 -18.18
N GLN A 305 -12.28 32.90 -18.29
CA GLN A 305 -12.94 31.58 -18.27
C GLN A 305 -12.50 30.70 -19.45
N ASP A 306 -12.35 31.25 -20.66
CA ASP A 306 -11.88 30.51 -21.84
C ASP A 306 -10.43 30.06 -21.68
N LYS A 307 -9.58 30.79 -20.93
CA LYS A 307 -8.20 30.39 -20.61
C LYS A 307 -8.17 29.28 -19.59
N ASP A 308 -9.02 29.37 -18.57
CA ASP A 308 -9.14 28.31 -17.55
C ASP A 308 -9.65 27.01 -18.21
N HIS A 309 -10.65 27.09 -19.06
CA HIS A 309 -11.14 25.94 -19.83
C HIS A 309 -10.06 25.37 -20.77
N ALA A 310 -9.33 26.20 -21.50
CA ALA A 310 -8.22 25.75 -22.36
C ALA A 310 -7.12 25.02 -21.55
N ALA A 311 -6.85 25.49 -20.33
CA ALA A 311 -5.93 24.81 -19.44
C ALA A 311 -6.45 23.42 -19.02
N ASP A 312 -7.73 23.28 -18.71
CA ASP A 312 -8.33 22.00 -18.34
C ASP A 312 -8.44 21.03 -19.53
N VAL A 313 -8.67 21.54 -20.75
CA VAL A 313 -8.55 20.74 -21.98
C VAL A 313 -7.12 20.19 -22.14
N SER A 314 -6.11 21.03 -21.91
CA SER A 314 -4.71 20.61 -21.99
C SER A 314 -4.36 19.57 -20.91
N ARG A 315 -4.91 19.69 -19.70
CA ARG A 315 -4.79 18.67 -18.63
C ARG A 315 -5.46 17.35 -19.01
N THR A 316 -6.58 17.41 -19.72
CA THR A 316 -7.25 16.21 -20.24
C THR A 316 -6.38 15.50 -21.28
N MET A 317 -5.74 16.23 -22.19
CA MET A 317 -4.77 15.68 -23.15
C MET A 317 -3.58 15.05 -22.42
N GLN A 318 -3.01 15.76 -21.43
CA GLN A 318 -1.92 15.23 -20.60
C GLN A 318 -2.31 13.92 -19.91
N ALA A 319 -3.51 13.81 -19.34
CA ALA A 319 -3.97 12.60 -18.68
C ALA A 319 -4.16 11.42 -19.65
N ASN A 320 -4.62 11.68 -20.89
CA ASN A 320 -4.70 10.67 -21.93
C ASN A 320 -3.29 10.19 -22.39
N ASP A 321 -2.32 11.09 -22.50
CA ASP A 321 -0.94 10.73 -22.80
C ASP A 321 -0.32 9.88 -21.68
N GLN A 322 -0.63 10.17 -20.41
CA GLN A 322 -0.22 9.38 -19.26
C GLN A 322 -0.87 7.98 -19.26
N LEU A 323 -2.13 7.85 -19.68
CA LEU A 323 -2.78 6.55 -19.87
C LEU A 323 -2.05 5.73 -20.95
N ALA A 324 -1.79 6.33 -22.12
CA ALA A 324 -1.08 5.66 -23.20
C ALA A 324 0.36 5.28 -22.81
N LEU A 325 1.01 6.04 -21.94
CA LEU A 325 2.31 5.70 -21.37
C LEU A 325 2.18 4.51 -20.41
N ALA A 326 1.23 4.52 -19.49
CA ALA A 326 0.99 3.43 -18.56
C ALA A 326 0.73 2.09 -19.29
N GLU A 327 -0.07 2.10 -20.37
CA GLU A 327 -0.33 0.90 -21.18
C GLU A 327 0.97 0.31 -21.76
N ARG A 328 1.85 1.15 -22.31
CA ARG A 328 3.13 0.72 -22.88
C ARG A 328 4.10 0.21 -21.81
N ASP A 329 4.20 0.93 -20.72
CA ASP A 329 5.14 0.60 -19.63
C ASP A 329 4.76 -0.73 -18.96
N HIS A 330 3.47 -0.95 -18.69
CA HIS A 330 3.02 -2.20 -18.07
C HIS A 330 3.09 -3.40 -19.04
N ALA A 331 2.88 -3.19 -20.34
CA ALA A 331 3.13 -4.24 -21.32
C ALA A 331 4.63 -4.63 -21.36
N ALA A 332 5.52 -3.65 -21.38
CA ALA A 332 6.97 -3.90 -21.34
C ALA A 332 7.39 -4.55 -20.01
N GLN A 333 6.83 -4.13 -18.89
CA GLN A 333 7.08 -4.71 -17.58
C GLN A 333 6.66 -6.18 -17.50
N LEU A 334 5.51 -6.55 -18.05
CA LEU A 334 5.06 -7.94 -18.10
C LEU A 334 6.07 -8.81 -18.87
N HIS A 335 6.50 -8.39 -20.08
CA HIS A 335 7.48 -9.13 -20.87
C HIS A 335 8.82 -9.27 -20.13
N SER A 336 9.28 -8.21 -19.46
CA SER A 336 10.50 -8.26 -18.65
C SER A 336 10.38 -9.24 -17.48
N LEU A 337 9.28 -9.22 -16.76
CA LEU A 337 9.04 -10.15 -15.63
C LEU A 337 8.96 -11.61 -16.10
N ILE A 338 8.34 -11.89 -17.24
CA ILE A 338 8.29 -13.24 -17.82
C ILE A 338 9.71 -13.71 -18.20
N ALA A 339 10.50 -12.86 -18.85
CA ALA A 339 11.88 -13.19 -19.20
C ALA A 339 12.75 -13.45 -17.96
N GLU A 340 12.63 -12.60 -16.93
CA GLU A 340 13.34 -12.78 -15.66
C GLU A 340 12.90 -14.06 -14.93
N TYR A 341 11.60 -14.38 -14.93
CA TYR A 341 11.09 -15.62 -14.36
C TYR A 341 11.65 -16.86 -15.10
N ASN A 342 11.62 -16.87 -16.43
CA ASN A 342 12.12 -17.97 -17.23
C ASN A 342 13.64 -18.18 -17.02
N ALA A 343 14.40 -17.11 -16.89
CA ALA A 343 15.83 -17.17 -16.56
C ALA A 343 16.05 -17.73 -15.13
N ALA A 344 15.34 -17.23 -14.14
CA ALA A 344 15.42 -17.70 -12.75
C ALA A 344 15.01 -19.19 -12.63
N GLN A 345 13.97 -19.61 -13.33
CA GLN A 345 13.54 -21.01 -13.39
C GLN A 345 14.65 -21.91 -14.00
N THR A 346 15.26 -21.48 -15.08
CA THR A 346 16.36 -22.23 -15.74
C THR A 346 17.56 -22.36 -14.81
N LEU A 347 17.92 -21.28 -14.11
CA LEU A 347 19.03 -21.29 -13.14
C LEU A 347 18.71 -22.21 -11.95
N TRP A 348 17.50 -22.14 -11.41
CA TRP A 348 17.07 -23.02 -10.32
C TRP A 348 17.11 -24.50 -10.72
N MET A 349 16.56 -24.86 -11.90
CA MET A 349 16.58 -26.23 -12.39
C MET A 349 18.02 -26.73 -12.56
N ARG A 350 18.92 -25.94 -13.13
CA ARG A 350 20.34 -26.30 -13.29
C ARG A 350 21.03 -26.52 -11.94
N GLN A 351 20.82 -25.63 -10.97
CA GLN A 351 21.39 -25.79 -9.63
C GLN A 351 20.86 -27.06 -8.93
N ARG A 352 19.56 -27.32 -9.01
CA ARG A 352 18.90 -28.43 -8.34
C ARG A 352 19.19 -29.77 -9.01
N ASP A 353 19.11 -29.83 -10.34
CA ASP A 353 19.08 -31.11 -11.07
C ASP A 353 20.47 -31.50 -11.62
N ASP A 354 21.35 -30.54 -11.87
CA ASP A 354 22.69 -30.80 -12.42
C ASP A 354 23.79 -30.64 -11.35
N VAL A 355 23.91 -29.44 -10.75
CA VAL A 355 25.05 -29.09 -9.90
C VAL A 355 24.97 -29.83 -8.54
N LEU A 356 23.87 -29.73 -7.83
CA LEU A 356 23.73 -30.30 -6.48
C LEU A 356 23.93 -31.83 -6.45
N PRO A 357 23.38 -32.65 -7.37
CA PRO A 357 23.62 -34.08 -7.40
C PRO A 357 25.09 -34.42 -7.57
N LEU A 358 25.80 -33.72 -8.48
CA LEU A 358 27.24 -33.93 -8.73
C LEU A 358 28.08 -33.59 -7.48
N VAL A 359 27.78 -32.48 -6.83
CA VAL A 359 28.49 -32.07 -5.59
C VAL A 359 28.24 -33.07 -4.45
N ARG A 360 27.02 -33.60 -4.31
CA ARG A 360 26.68 -34.66 -3.33
C ARG A 360 27.37 -35.96 -3.64
N GLN A 361 27.45 -36.40 -4.93
CA GLN A 361 28.19 -37.57 -5.35
C GLN A 361 29.67 -37.44 -5.03
N ARG A 362 30.30 -36.29 -5.36
CA ARG A 362 31.68 -36.01 -5.01
C ARG A 362 31.97 -36.12 -3.53
N ALA A 363 31.09 -35.54 -2.67
CA ALA A 363 31.22 -35.63 -1.24
C ALA A 363 31.10 -37.08 -0.73
N THR A 364 30.23 -37.90 -1.34
CA THR A 364 30.07 -39.32 -1.01
C THR A 364 31.31 -40.12 -1.38
N LEU A 365 31.88 -39.89 -2.52
CA LEU A 365 33.12 -40.53 -2.97
C LEU A 365 34.29 -40.16 -2.07
N LEU A 366 34.50 -38.90 -1.78
CA LEU A 366 35.56 -38.45 -0.86
C LEU A 366 35.36 -38.97 0.56
N ALA A 367 34.14 -39.16 1.03
CA ALA A 367 33.87 -39.80 2.31
C ALA A 367 34.25 -41.31 2.32
N ALA A 368 34.08 -42.01 1.23
CA ALA A 368 34.54 -43.39 1.05
C ALA A 368 36.09 -43.49 0.99
N GLN A 369 36.73 -42.62 0.20
CA GLN A 369 38.19 -42.54 0.09
C GLN A 369 38.84 -42.16 1.43
N TYR A 370 38.28 -41.26 2.18
CA TYR A 370 38.74 -40.92 3.51
C TYR A 370 38.68 -42.13 4.47
N ARG A 371 37.61 -42.92 4.46
CA ARG A 371 37.48 -44.14 5.27
C ARG A 371 38.50 -45.23 4.91
N SER A 372 38.90 -45.29 3.63
CA SER A 372 39.93 -46.24 3.16
C SER A 372 41.37 -45.70 3.25
N GLY A 373 41.57 -44.49 3.78
CA GLY A 373 42.90 -43.86 3.91
C GLY A 373 43.44 -43.31 2.59
N GLN A 374 42.64 -43.22 1.55
CA GLN A 374 43.07 -42.75 0.20
C GLN A 374 42.84 -41.23 -0.02
N SER A 375 42.21 -40.54 0.95
CA SER A 375 41.97 -39.10 0.92
C SER A 375 42.17 -38.49 2.30
N ASP A 376 42.52 -37.23 2.36
CA ASP A 376 42.68 -36.52 3.62
C ASP A 376 41.31 -35.93 4.12
N LEU A 377 41.30 -35.50 5.35
CA LEU A 377 40.13 -34.93 5.98
C LEU A 377 39.77 -33.55 5.37
N SER A 378 40.77 -32.78 4.96
CA SER A 378 40.57 -31.43 4.44
C SER A 378 39.73 -31.48 3.15
N ALA A 379 40.04 -32.44 2.23
CA ALA A 379 39.27 -32.67 1.02
C ALA A 379 37.81 -33.09 1.32
N LEU A 380 37.57 -33.94 2.35
CA LEU A 380 36.25 -34.34 2.76
C LEU A 380 35.45 -33.11 3.32
N LEU A 381 36.07 -32.30 4.16
CA LEU A 381 35.44 -31.12 4.74
C LEU A 381 35.11 -30.07 3.68
N GLU A 382 36.03 -29.86 2.73
CA GLU A 382 35.79 -28.99 1.60
C GLU A 382 34.58 -29.47 0.76
N ALA A 383 34.50 -30.77 0.48
CA ALA A 383 33.38 -31.34 -0.24
C ALA A 383 32.05 -31.16 0.53
N ARG A 384 32.02 -31.30 1.83
CA ARG A 384 30.83 -31.06 2.66
C ARG A 384 30.41 -29.59 2.69
N ARG A 385 31.38 -28.69 2.79
CA ARG A 385 31.12 -27.26 2.68
C ARG A 385 30.52 -26.93 1.31
N ASN A 386 31.06 -27.52 0.24
CA ASN A 386 30.54 -27.34 -1.11
C ASN A 386 29.11 -27.90 -1.26
N VAL A 387 28.74 -28.98 -0.56
CA VAL A 387 27.34 -29.45 -0.48
C VAL A 387 26.44 -28.39 0.18
N LEU A 388 26.85 -27.85 1.33
CA LEU A 388 26.09 -26.79 2.00
C LEU A 388 25.93 -25.54 1.11
N ASP A 389 27.03 -25.12 0.48
CA ASP A 389 26.99 -23.95 -0.43
C ASP A 389 26.06 -24.19 -1.63
N SER A 390 26.06 -25.40 -2.21
CA SER A 390 25.15 -25.78 -3.30
C SER A 390 23.69 -25.87 -2.86
N GLU A 391 23.41 -26.40 -1.66
CA GLU A 391 22.04 -26.41 -1.10
C GLU A 391 21.50 -25.00 -0.88
N LEU A 392 22.33 -24.11 -0.34
CA LEU A 392 21.96 -22.71 -0.15
C LEU A 392 21.80 -21.98 -1.50
N ALA A 393 22.62 -22.31 -2.51
CA ALA A 393 22.50 -21.76 -3.86
C ALA A 393 21.20 -22.20 -4.56
N VAL A 394 20.79 -23.48 -4.40
CA VAL A 394 19.48 -23.96 -4.88
C VAL A 394 18.35 -23.19 -4.21
N ASN A 395 18.40 -23.01 -2.90
CA ASN A 395 17.40 -22.28 -2.14
C ASN A 395 17.30 -20.81 -2.55
N GLN A 396 18.45 -20.15 -2.78
CA GLN A 396 18.50 -18.78 -3.26
C GLN A 396 17.90 -18.64 -4.67
N ALA A 397 18.24 -19.55 -5.59
CA ALA A 397 17.67 -19.54 -6.94
C ALA A 397 16.16 -19.82 -6.92
N GLU A 398 15.68 -20.71 -6.04
CA GLU A 398 14.27 -20.98 -5.82
C GLU A 398 13.52 -19.75 -5.30
N LYS A 399 14.11 -19.05 -4.34
CA LYS A 399 13.59 -17.81 -3.79
C LYS A 399 13.45 -16.72 -4.87
N GLU A 400 14.47 -16.52 -5.70
CA GLU A 400 14.43 -15.58 -6.82
C GLU A 400 13.32 -15.92 -7.82
N MET A 401 13.19 -17.18 -8.21
CA MET A 401 12.11 -17.65 -9.08
C MET A 401 10.73 -17.42 -8.45
N ALA A 402 10.55 -17.74 -7.18
CA ALA A 402 9.29 -17.57 -6.45
C ALA A 402 8.91 -16.09 -6.33
N GLN A 403 9.88 -15.19 -6.12
CA GLN A 403 9.65 -13.74 -6.10
C GLN A 403 9.19 -13.20 -7.46
N LYS A 404 9.82 -13.64 -8.56
CA LYS A 404 9.39 -13.25 -9.92
C LYS A 404 8.01 -13.80 -10.26
N TRP A 405 7.73 -15.04 -9.88
CA TRP A 405 6.39 -15.63 -10.00
C TRP A 405 5.35 -14.81 -9.23
N ALA A 406 5.63 -14.41 -8.00
CA ALA A 406 4.73 -13.59 -7.20
C ALA A 406 4.51 -12.21 -7.85
N ALA A 407 5.54 -11.59 -8.40
CA ALA A 407 5.42 -10.34 -9.14
C ALA A 407 4.46 -10.45 -10.33
N ILE A 408 4.52 -11.55 -11.10
CA ILE A 408 3.59 -11.80 -12.21
C ILE A 408 2.19 -12.12 -11.70
N ARG A 409 2.06 -12.96 -10.65
CA ARG A 409 0.77 -13.43 -10.13
C ARG A 409 -0.11 -12.30 -9.58
N TRP A 410 0.50 -11.28 -8.99
CA TRP A 410 -0.17 -10.13 -8.37
C TRP A 410 0.02 -8.83 -9.16
N LEU A 411 0.31 -8.89 -10.46
CA LEU A 411 0.18 -7.73 -11.34
C LEU A 411 -1.26 -7.20 -11.34
N ILE A 412 -2.24 -8.09 -11.25
CA ILE A 412 -3.65 -7.76 -11.12
C ILE A 412 -4.11 -8.22 -9.73
N PRO A 413 -4.79 -7.37 -8.92
CA PRO A 413 -5.25 -7.74 -7.60
C PRO A 413 -6.21 -8.93 -7.70
N GLN A 414 -6.05 -9.86 -6.76
CA GLN A 414 -6.90 -11.05 -6.69
C GLN A 414 -7.94 -10.86 -5.60
N GLU A 415 -9.18 -11.25 -5.88
CA GLU A 415 -10.18 -11.37 -4.82
C GLU A 415 -9.75 -12.49 -3.87
N LEU A 416 -9.62 -12.16 -2.59
CA LEU A 416 -9.38 -13.12 -1.53
C LEU A 416 -10.71 -13.83 -1.23
N ARG A 417 -10.87 -15.04 -1.77
CA ARG A 417 -12.01 -15.90 -1.49
C ARG A 417 -11.82 -16.70 -0.22
#